data_7f3c32706f41511121e167369c4580be
#
_entry.id   7f3c32706f41511121e167369c4580be
#
_cell.length_a   1.000
_cell.length_b   1.000
_cell.length_c   1.000
_cell.angle_alpha   90.00
_cell.angle_beta   90.00
_cell.angle_gamma   90.00
#
_symmetry.space_group_name_H-M   'P 1'
#
loop_
_entity.id
_entity.type
_entity.pdbx_description
1 polymer ?
#
loop_
_entity_poly.entity_id
_entity_poly.type
_entity_poly.pdbx_seq_one_letter_code
_entity_poly.pdbx_strand_id
1 'polypeptide(L)'
;IHAGLRLPFIELTANRLTGIVSRGGSIMAVWCMAHEKENFLWTHFDEICDILAAYDVTVSLGDGLRPGCQHDACDSAQMAELAALGELSRRAHEKDVQVMIEGPGHIPLQRVVENAEAEESLCNAAPFYTLGPLVTDVAPGYDHITSAIGASTIGAVGTAMLCYVTPKEHLGLPDKTDVKDGIITYKIAAHAADLAKGVAGAQIRDNAMSKARFEFRWVDQFNIGFDP
;
A
#
# COMPACT_ATOMS: atom_id res chain seq x y z
N ILE A 1 5.53 -3.31 -11.11
CA ILE A 1 5.18 -2.78 -12.44
C ILE A 1 3.71 -2.38 -12.49
N HIS A 2 3.36 -1.30 -13.23
CA HIS A 2 1.98 -0.83 -13.39
C HIS A 2 1.29 -1.48 -14.60
N ALA A 3 1.19 -2.80 -14.58
CA ALA A 3 0.59 -3.57 -15.68
C ALA A 3 -0.95 -3.55 -15.65
N GLY A 4 -1.57 -3.27 -14.50
CA GLY A 4 -3.03 -3.22 -14.34
C GLY A 4 -3.70 -1.96 -14.88
N LEU A 5 -2.93 -0.87 -15.09
CA LEU A 5 -3.44 0.33 -15.73
C LEU A 5 -3.67 0.06 -17.22
N ARG A 6 -4.92 0.12 -17.67
CA ARG A 6 -5.31 -0.16 -19.05
C ARG A 6 -5.83 1.08 -19.76
N LEU A 7 -5.68 1.14 -21.07
CA LEU A 7 -6.14 2.26 -21.89
C LEU A 7 -7.62 2.65 -21.61
N PRO A 8 -8.59 1.71 -21.53
CA PRO A 8 -9.98 2.05 -21.24
C PRO A 8 -10.23 2.62 -19.84
N PHE A 9 -9.30 2.41 -18.89
CA PHE A 9 -9.47 2.89 -17.51
C PHE A 9 -9.08 4.35 -17.33
N ILE A 10 -8.33 4.92 -18.26
CA ILE A 10 -7.85 6.31 -18.18
C ILE A 10 -9.03 7.29 -18.14
N GLU A 11 -10.07 7.06 -18.96
CA GLU A 11 -11.27 7.90 -18.97
C GLU A 11 -12.01 7.92 -17.62
N LEU A 12 -11.91 6.84 -16.83
CA LEU A 12 -12.57 6.77 -15.52
C LEU A 12 -11.96 7.76 -14.51
N THR A 13 -10.77 8.29 -14.79
CA THR A 13 -10.10 9.30 -13.93
C THR A 13 -10.47 10.74 -14.25
N ALA A 14 -11.29 10.99 -15.28
CA ALA A 14 -11.58 12.33 -15.80
C ALA A 14 -12.21 13.28 -14.76
N ASN A 15 -12.94 12.74 -13.78
CA ASN A 15 -13.61 13.53 -12.73
C ASN A 15 -12.86 13.55 -11.40
N ARG A 16 -11.66 13.00 -11.34
CA ARG A 16 -10.84 13.01 -10.13
C ARG A 16 -10.33 14.41 -9.82
N LEU A 17 -10.26 14.74 -8.52
CA LEU A 17 -9.62 15.99 -8.07
C LEU A 17 -8.11 15.97 -8.28
N THR A 18 -7.48 14.81 -8.10
CA THR A 18 -6.01 14.67 -8.16
C THR A 18 -5.53 13.91 -9.41
N GLY A 19 -6.44 13.42 -10.24
CA GLY A 19 -6.11 12.70 -11.48
C GLY A 19 -5.34 11.40 -11.22
N ILE A 20 -4.20 11.20 -11.90
CA ILE A 20 -3.34 10.02 -11.75
C ILE A 20 -2.07 10.45 -11.02
N VAL A 21 -1.99 10.19 -9.72
CA VAL A 21 -0.89 10.63 -8.85
C VAL A 21 0.33 9.70 -8.87
N SER A 22 0.15 8.44 -9.26
CA SER A 22 1.27 7.52 -9.42
C SER A 22 2.19 7.98 -10.55
N ARG A 23 3.49 8.11 -10.26
CA ARG A 23 4.47 8.47 -11.30
C ARG A 23 4.49 7.44 -12.44
N GLY A 24 4.61 6.16 -12.12
CA GLY A 24 4.60 5.09 -13.13
C GLY A 24 3.26 4.98 -13.83
N GLY A 25 2.16 5.13 -13.09
CA GLY A 25 0.80 5.15 -13.64
C GLY A 25 0.60 6.29 -14.63
N SER A 26 0.98 7.53 -14.27
CA SER A 26 0.84 8.70 -15.17
C SER A 26 1.70 8.58 -16.43
N ILE A 27 2.93 8.09 -16.32
CA ILE A 27 3.80 7.84 -17.48
C ILE A 27 3.17 6.81 -18.42
N MET A 28 2.65 5.70 -17.87
CA MET A 28 1.99 4.66 -18.67
C MET A 28 0.71 5.19 -19.32
N ALA A 29 -0.10 5.96 -18.59
CA ALA A 29 -1.30 6.58 -19.16
C ALA A 29 -0.98 7.51 -20.33
N VAL A 30 0.03 8.37 -20.19
CA VAL A 30 0.51 9.24 -21.27
C VAL A 30 0.99 8.41 -22.47
N TRP A 31 1.73 7.32 -22.23
CA TRP A 31 2.19 6.43 -23.29
C TRP A 31 1.01 5.80 -24.06
N CYS A 32 0.03 5.24 -23.32
CA CYS A 32 -1.16 4.64 -23.92
C CYS A 32 -1.94 5.64 -24.80
N MET A 33 -2.14 6.85 -24.29
CA MET A 33 -2.86 7.90 -25.01
C MET A 33 -2.08 8.40 -26.23
N ALA A 34 -0.78 8.64 -26.09
CA ALA A 34 0.04 9.17 -27.18
C ALA A 34 0.20 8.18 -28.36
N HIS A 35 0.15 6.89 -28.08
CA HIS A 35 0.29 5.84 -29.09
C HIS A 35 -1.04 5.21 -29.49
N GLU A 36 -2.14 5.58 -28.83
CA GLU A 36 -3.47 4.95 -29.01
C GLU A 36 -3.40 3.42 -28.90
N LYS A 37 -2.60 2.93 -27.93
CA LYS A 37 -2.34 1.50 -27.72
C LYS A 37 -2.54 1.10 -26.27
N GLU A 38 -2.90 -0.17 -26.10
CA GLU A 38 -2.95 -0.79 -24.76
C GLU A 38 -1.58 -0.80 -24.11
N ASN A 39 -1.57 -0.73 -22.79
CA ASN A 39 -0.38 -0.86 -21.95
C ASN A 39 0.44 -2.10 -22.35
N PHE A 40 1.66 -1.90 -22.80
CA PHE A 40 2.53 -2.99 -23.24
C PHE A 40 2.90 -3.96 -22.10
N LEU A 41 2.89 -3.52 -20.83
CA LEU A 41 3.10 -4.42 -19.69
C LEU A 41 1.91 -5.38 -19.49
N TRP A 42 0.71 -4.96 -19.88
CA TRP A 42 -0.46 -5.82 -19.93
C TRP A 42 -0.41 -6.81 -21.09
N THR A 43 -0.10 -6.32 -22.30
CA THR A 43 -0.11 -7.14 -23.53
C THR A 43 1.00 -8.18 -23.56
N HIS A 44 2.16 -7.88 -22.96
CA HIS A 44 3.33 -8.77 -22.88
C HIS A 44 3.53 -9.36 -21.48
N PHE A 45 2.47 -9.42 -20.66
CA PHE A 45 2.62 -9.86 -19.28
C PHE A 45 3.07 -11.32 -19.16
N ASP A 46 2.63 -12.18 -20.08
CA ASP A 46 3.02 -13.59 -20.06
C ASP A 46 4.51 -13.80 -20.40
N GLU A 47 5.05 -13.02 -21.35
CA GLU A 47 6.49 -13.03 -21.64
C GLU A 47 7.31 -12.49 -20.46
N ILE A 48 6.78 -11.48 -19.75
CA ILE A 48 7.39 -10.96 -18.52
C ILE A 48 7.41 -12.06 -17.46
N CYS A 49 6.31 -12.77 -17.25
CA CYS A 49 6.25 -13.88 -16.31
C CYS A 49 7.22 -15.02 -16.66
N ASP A 50 7.41 -15.35 -17.95
CA ASP A 50 8.40 -16.34 -18.37
C ASP A 50 9.83 -15.94 -17.96
N ILE A 51 10.16 -14.65 -18.05
CA ILE A 51 11.46 -14.12 -17.58
C ILE A 51 11.54 -14.21 -16.05
N LEU A 52 10.49 -13.78 -15.33
CA LEU A 52 10.46 -13.78 -13.87
C LEU A 52 10.60 -15.19 -13.30
N ALA A 53 9.91 -16.16 -13.88
CA ALA A 53 10.01 -17.58 -13.51
C ALA A 53 11.43 -18.12 -13.70
N ALA A 54 12.09 -17.78 -14.82
CA ALA A 54 13.45 -18.24 -15.11
C ALA A 54 14.50 -17.74 -14.09
N TYR A 55 14.22 -16.63 -13.40
CA TYR A 55 15.13 -16.03 -12.42
C TYR A 55 14.59 -16.07 -10.98
N ASP A 56 13.48 -16.78 -10.73
CA ASP A 56 12.81 -16.87 -9.42
C ASP A 56 12.53 -15.50 -8.81
N VAL A 57 11.94 -14.61 -9.60
CA VAL A 57 11.63 -13.21 -9.21
C VAL A 57 10.13 -13.03 -8.98
N THR A 58 9.77 -12.56 -7.80
CA THR A 58 8.41 -12.14 -7.47
C THR A 58 8.01 -10.86 -8.21
N VAL A 59 6.79 -10.78 -8.74
CA VAL A 59 6.26 -9.54 -9.31
C VAL A 59 5.46 -8.75 -8.27
N SER A 60 5.75 -7.45 -8.17
CA SER A 60 4.89 -6.48 -7.49
C SER A 60 4.01 -5.79 -8.53
N LEU A 61 2.70 -5.99 -8.44
CA LEU A 61 1.70 -5.40 -9.32
C LEU A 61 1.24 -4.07 -8.71
N GLY A 62 1.74 -2.97 -9.27
CA GLY A 62 1.52 -1.63 -8.77
C GLY A 62 0.16 -1.05 -9.13
N ASP A 63 -0.41 -0.27 -8.20
CA ASP A 63 -1.66 0.46 -8.35
C ASP A 63 -1.48 1.82 -9.01
N GLY A 64 -1.34 1.84 -10.33
CA GLY A 64 -1.14 3.06 -11.12
C GLY A 64 -2.32 4.05 -11.06
N LEU A 65 -3.51 3.56 -10.74
CA LEU A 65 -4.74 4.35 -10.59
C LEU A 65 -5.18 4.50 -9.12
N ARG A 66 -4.26 4.33 -8.16
CA ARG A 66 -4.57 4.61 -6.75
C ARG A 66 -5.10 6.02 -6.57
N PRO A 67 -6.06 6.25 -5.64
CA PRO A 67 -6.56 7.59 -5.33
C PRO A 67 -5.48 8.43 -4.65
N GLY A 68 -5.39 9.72 -5.01
CA GLY A 68 -4.48 10.70 -4.43
C GLY A 68 -5.11 11.60 -3.38
N CYS A 69 -6.41 11.42 -3.10
CA CYS A 69 -7.16 12.13 -2.05
C CYS A 69 -8.40 11.35 -1.64
N GLN A 70 -9.01 11.75 -0.52
CA GLN A 70 -10.22 11.09 0.01
C GLN A 70 -11.39 11.12 -0.96
N HIS A 71 -11.54 12.20 -1.74
CA HIS A 71 -12.62 12.36 -2.72
C HIS A 71 -12.57 11.28 -3.82
N ASP A 72 -11.37 10.94 -4.27
CA ASP A 72 -11.16 10.02 -5.39
C ASP A 72 -11.14 8.54 -4.95
N ALA A 73 -11.22 8.30 -3.63
CA ALA A 73 -11.12 6.96 -3.05
C ALA A 73 -12.26 6.04 -3.47
N CYS A 74 -11.92 4.80 -3.80
CA CYS A 74 -12.88 3.75 -4.17
C CYS A 74 -13.73 4.09 -5.40
N ASP A 75 -13.20 4.89 -6.30
CA ASP A 75 -13.85 5.20 -7.56
C ASP A 75 -13.77 4.03 -8.56
N SER A 76 -14.45 4.19 -9.69
CA SER A 76 -14.48 3.17 -10.74
C SER A 76 -13.10 2.88 -11.34
N ALA A 77 -12.20 3.88 -11.39
CA ALA A 77 -10.85 3.71 -11.92
C ALA A 77 -10.01 2.80 -10.99
N GLN A 78 -10.02 3.06 -9.69
CA GLN A 78 -9.34 2.24 -8.70
C GLN A 78 -9.86 0.79 -8.72
N MET A 79 -11.17 0.60 -8.73
CA MET A 79 -11.77 -0.74 -8.69
C MET A 79 -11.56 -1.51 -9.99
N ALA A 80 -11.58 -0.84 -11.15
CA ALA A 80 -11.28 -1.48 -12.44
C ALA A 80 -9.83 -1.94 -12.50
N GLU A 81 -8.88 -1.14 -12.00
CA GLU A 81 -7.48 -1.55 -11.90
C GLU A 81 -7.31 -2.71 -10.94
N LEU A 82 -7.93 -2.69 -9.76
CA LEU A 82 -7.85 -3.79 -8.79
C LEU A 82 -8.33 -5.11 -9.40
N ALA A 83 -9.43 -5.10 -10.15
CA ALA A 83 -9.90 -6.28 -10.87
C ALA A 83 -8.89 -6.77 -11.93
N ALA A 84 -8.23 -5.84 -12.64
CA ALA A 84 -7.18 -6.18 -13.59
C ALA A 84 -5.93 -6.75 -12.89
N LEU A 85 -5.57 -6.23 -11.71
CA LEU A 85 -4.48 -6.78 -10.89
C LEU A 85 -4.79 -8.22 -10.46
N GLY A 86 -6.04 -8.52 -10.11
CA GLY A 86 -6.49 -9.88 -9.83
C GLY A 86 -6.35 -10.83 -11.02
N GLU A 87 -6.67 -10.37 -12.24
CA GLU A 87 -6.44 -11.14 -13.45
C GLU A 87 -4.95 -11.42 -13.70
N LEU A 88 -4.11 -10.39 -13.53
CA LEU A 88 -2.66 -10.53 -13.68
C LEU A 88 -2.07 -11.47 -12.62
N SER A 89 -2.55 -11.40 -11.38
CA SER A 89 -2.16 -12.32 -10.31
C SER A 89 -2.41 -13.77 -10.69
N ARG A 90 -3.60 -14.08 -11.21
CA ARG A 90 -3.94 -15.43 -11.68
C ARG A 90 -3.02 -15.88 -12.81
N ARG A 91 -2.78 -15.02 -13.82
CA ARG A 91 -1.88 -15.33 -14.96
C ARG A 91 -0.44 -15.57 -14.49
N ALA A 92 0.05 -14.81 -13.49
CA ALA A 92 1.37 -15.01 -12.91
C ALA A 92 1.47 -16.38 -12.20
N HIS A 93 0.47 -16.72 -11.39
CA HIS A 93 0.43 -18.02 -10.70
C HIS A 93 0.35 -19.21 -11.68
N GLU A 94 -0.32 -19.08 -12.82
CA GLU A 94 -0.34 -20.11 -13.87
C GLU A 94 1.06 -20.38 -14.47
N LYS A 95 2.00 -19.45 -14.25
CA LYS A 95 3.41 -19.53 -14.68
C LYS A 95 4.39 -19.71 -13.51
N ASP A 96 3.91 -20.11 -12.35
CA ASP A 96 4.70 -20.30 -11.12
C ASP A 96 5.45 -19.03 -10.67
N VAL A 97 4.91 -17.82 -10.96
CA VAL A 97 5.46 -16.54 -10.52
C VAL A 97 4.71 -16.06 -9.27
N GLN A 98 5.46 -15.79 -8.21
CA GLN A 98 4.92 -15.18 -7.00
C GLN A 98 4.50 -13.73 -7.24
N VAL A 99 3.42 -13.30 -6.57
CA VAL A 99 2.81 -11.99 -6.76
C VAL A 99 2.68 -11.27 -5.43
N MET A 100 2.81 -9.95 -5.45
CA MET A 100 2.37 -9.03 -4.43
C MET A 100 1.51 -7.95 -5.10
N ILE A 101 0.37 -7.61 -4.49
CA ILE A 101 -0.54 -6.57 -4.99
C ILE A 101 -0.32 -5.29 -4.22
N GLU A 102 -0.09 -4.18 -4.92
CA GLU A 102 -0.03 -2.85 -4.32
C GLU A 102 -1.44 -2.31 -4.10
N GLY A 103 -1.65 -1.65 -2.99
CA GLY A 103 -2.95 -1.14 -2.57
C GLY A 103 -2.97 0.38 -2.35
N PRO A 104 -4.16 0.93 -2.02
CA PRO A 104 -4.46 2.35 -2.13
C PRO A 104 -3.69 3.21 -1.13
N GLY A 105 -3.45 4.48 -1.55
CA GLY A 105 -2.80 5.49 -0.73
C GLY A 105 -3.77 6.32 0.12
N HIS A 106 -4.94 6.70 -0.41
CA HIS A 106 -5.94 7.54 0.28
C HIS A 106 -7.28 6.84 0.34
N ILE A 107 -7.72 6.44 1.54
CA ILE A 107 -9.03 5.79 1.76
C ILE A 107 -9.64 6.33 3.05
N PRO A 108 -10.92 6.79 3.03
CA PRO A 108 -11.65 7.13 4.23
C PRO A 108 -11.67 5.95 5.22
N LEU A 109 -11.46 6.22 6.50
CA LEU A 109 -11.28 5.19 7.53
C LEU A 109 -12.40 4.12 7.51
N GLN A 110 -13.64 4.54 7.30
CA GLN A 110 -14.80 3.64 7.25
C GLN A 110 -14.80 2.68 6.05
N ARG A 111 -13.98 2.94 5.01
CA ARG A 111 -13.88 2.10 3.80
C ARG A 111 -12.60 1.27 3.73
N VAL A 112 -11.74 1.35 4.75
CA VAL A 112 -10.45 0.64 4.77
C VAL A 112 -10.67 -0.88 4.75
N VAL A 113 -11.60 -1.37 5.56
CA VAL A 113 -11.92 -2.81 5.63
C VAL A 113 -12.51 -3.30 4.31
N GLU A 114 -13.45 -2.54 3.71
CA GLU A 114 -14.05 -2.84 2.41
C GLU A 114 -12.97 -3.00 1.31
N ASN A 115 -11.94 -2.16 1.33
CA ASN A 115 -10.83 -2.27 0.36
C ASN A 115 -10.00 -3.54 0.54
N ALA A 116 -9.73 -3.94 1.78
CA ALA A 116 -9.01 -5.18 2.05
C ALA A 116 -9.82 -6.41 1.61
N GLU A 117 -11.12 -6.43 1.92
CA GLU A 117 -12.04 -7.50 1.49
C GLU A 117 -12.18 -7.57 -0.04
N ALA A 118 -12.21 -6.42 -0.72
CA ALA A 118 -12.26 -6.37 -2.17
C ALA A 118 -10.99 -6.94 -2.81
N GLU A 119 -9.82 -6.63 -2.26
CA GLU A 119 -8.55 -7.19 -2.72
C GLU A 119 -8.51 -8.71 -2.48
N GLU A 120 -8.80 -9.16 -1.28
CA GLU A 120 -8.82 -10.59 -0.94
C GLU A 120 -9.69 -11.39 -1.92
N SER A 121 -10.87 -10.85 -2.25
CA SER A 121 -11.81 -11.49 -3.18
C SER A 121 -11.35 -11.43 -4.63
N LEU A 122 -10.91 -10.26 -5.11
CA LEU A 122 -10.57 -10.04 -6.52
C LEU A 122 -9.19 -10.60 -6.88
N CYS A 123 -8.23 -10.55 -5.94
CA CYS A 123 -6.85 -10.96 -6.16
C CYS A 123 -6.51 -12.34 -5.57
N ASN A 124 -7.53 -13.11 -5.19
CA ASN A 124 -7.37 -14.48 -4.70
C ASN A 124 -6.46 -14.57 -3.46
N ALA A 125 -6.65 -13.63 -2.52
CA ALA A 125 -5.86 -13.49 -1.29
C ALA A 125 -4.34 -13.39 -1.53
N ALA A 126 -3.92 -12.77 -2.64
CA ALA A 126 -2.51 -12.48 -2.88
C ALA A 126 -1.98 -11.55 -1.78
N PRO A 127 -0.67 -11.60 -1.43
CA PRO A 127 -0.12 -10.68 -0.45
C PRO A 127 -0.38 -9.22 -0.80
N PHE A 128 -1.12 -8.51 0.05
CA PHE A 128 -1.49 -7.11 -0.15
C PHE A 128 -0.45 -6.18 0.47
N TYR A 129 0.05 -5.23 -0.32
CA TYR A 129 1.03 -4.22 0.06
C TYR A 129 0.40 -2.83 -0.05
N THR A 130 0.20 -2.12 1.06
CA THR A 130 -0.58 -0.89 1.08
C THR A 130 0.27 0.34 1.41
N LEU A 131 0.01 1.46 0.71
CA LEU A 131 0.56 2.77 1.00
C LEU A 131 -0.36 3.49 2.02
N GLY A 132 -0.14 3.25 3.29
CA GLY A 132 -1.04 3.73 4.34
C GLY A 132 -2.14 2.71 4.65
N PRO A 133 -3.41 3.05 4.42
CA PRO A 133 -3.91 4.25 3.73
C PRO A 133 -3.96 5.52 4.60
N LEU A 134 -3.77 6.67 3.95
CA LEU A 134 -4.01 7.98 4.54
C LEU A 134 -5.53 8.18 4.68
N VAL A 135 -5.99 8.48 5.89
CA VAL A 135 -7.43 8.52 6.21
C VAL A 135 -8.03 9.92 6.22
N THR A 136 -7.21 10.95 5.99
CA THR A 136 -7.60 12.35 5.83
C THR A 136 -6.54 13.11 5.05
N ASP A 137 -6.93 14.20 4.37
CA ASP A 137 -6.05 15.01 3.52
C ASP A 137 -5.62 16.34 4.16
N VAL A 138 -6.11 16.65 5.38
CA VAL A 138 -5.97 17.99 5.99
C VAL A 138 -4.73 18.19 6.86
N ALA A 139 -3.77 17.29 6.80
CA ALA A 139 -2.63 17.29 7.71
C ALA A 139 -1.27 17.29 6.99
N PRO A 140 -0.95 18.32 6.18
CA PRO A 140 0.35 18.40 5.50
C PRO A 140 1.49 18.43 6.53
N GLY A 141 2.53 17.64 6.28
CA GLY A 141 3.64 17.46 7.24
C GLY A 141 3.38 16.41 8.31
N TYR A 142 2.18 15.84 8.37
CA TYR A 142 1.78 14.77 9.31
C TYR A 142 1.24 13.52 8.59
N ASP A 143 1.59 13.34 7.33
CA ASP A 143 1.11 12.23 6.50
C ASP A 143 1.49 10.86 7.07
N HIS A 144 2.65 10.75 7.74
CA HIS A 144 3.06 9.55 8.47
C HIS A 144 2.07 9.19 9.60
N ILE A 145 1.45 10.17 10.25
CA ILE A 145 0.46 9.95 11.31
C ILE A 145 -0.89 9.56 10.70
N THR A 146 -1.38 10.32 9.72
CA THR A 146 -2.69 10.05 9.09
C THR A 146 -2.71 8.69 8.42
N SER A 147 -1.60 8.29 7.81
CA SER A 147 -1.45 6.98 7.18
C SER A 147 -1.28 5.85 8.19
N ALA A 148 -0.61 6.07 9.34
CA ALA A 148 -0.49 5.05 10.37
C ALA A 148 -1.83 4.63 10.98
N ILE A 149 -2.81 5.53 11.03
CA ILE A 149 -4.19 5.21 11.47
C ILE A 149 -4.81 4.20 10.51
N GLY A 150 -4.74 4.45 9.22
CA GLY A 150 -5.22 3.52 8.20
C GLY A 150 -4.39 2.23 8.14
N ALA A 151 -3.06 2.34 8.26
CA ALA A 151 -2.15 1.20 8.25
C ALA A 151 -2.42 0.23 9.39
N SER A 152 -2.66 0.72 10.61
CA SER A 152 -3.03 -0.15 11.74
C SER A 152 -4.37 -0.84 11.52
N THR A 153 -5.32 -0.14 10.92
CA THR A 153 -6.66 -0.70 10.62
C THR A 153 -6.58 -1.77 9.53
N ILE A 154 -5.95 -1.46 8.39
CA ILE A 154 -5.86 -2.41 7.27
C ILE A 154 -4.93 -3.58 7.60
N GLY A 155 -3.86 -3.33 8.37
CA GLY A 155 -2.96 -4.37 8.85
C GLY A 155 -3.64 -5.36 9.80
N ALA A 156 -4.65 -4.91 10.56
CA ALA A 156 -5.43 -5.78 11.44
C ALA A 156 -6.39 -6.72 10.69
N VAL A 157 -6.76 -6.39 9.44
CA VAL A 157 -7.76 -7.16 8.66
C VAL A 157 -7.17 -7.97 7.50
N GLY A 158 -5.84 -7.94 7.29
CA GLY A 158 -5.26 -8.87 6.32
C GLY A 158 -4.08 -8.38 5.49
N THR A 159 -3.77 -7.08 5.48
CA THR A 159 -2.61 -6.58 4.72
C THR A 159 -1.31 -7.28 5.15
N ALA A 160 -0.56 -7.76 4.17
CA ALA A 160 0.67 -8.51 4.39
C ALA A 160 1.90 -7.60 4.60
N MET A 161 1.92 -6.43 3.96
CA MET A 161 3.03 -5.48 4.03
C MET A 161 2.53 -4.04 4.03
N LEU A 162 3.14 -3.21 4.87
CA LEU A 162 2.83 -1.79 4.97
C LEU A 162 3.98 -0.96 4.40
N CYS A 163 3.69 -0.12 3.40
CA CYS A 163 4.63 0.89 2.91
C CYS A 163 4.63 2.09 3.86
N TYR A 164 5.78 2.45 4.43
CA TYR A 164 5.85 3.61 5.29
C TYR A 164 5.64 4.90 4.49
N VAL A 165 5.07 5.89 5.17
CA VAL A 165 4.87 7.24 4.66
C VAL A 165 5.68 8.19 5.54
N THR A 166 6.33 9.18 4.93
CA THR A 166 7.11 10.18 5.66
C THR A 166 6.28 11.45 5.91
N PRO A 167 6.73 12.34 6.82
CA PRO A 167 6.12 13.66 6.97
C PRO A 167 6.08 14.49 5.67
N LYS A 168 6.94 14.14 4.70
CA LYS A 168 7.13 14.86 3.43
C LYS A 168 6.36 14.28 2.25
N GLU A 169 5.46 13.31 2.43
CA GLU A 169 4.79 12.60 1.32
C GLU A 169 4.24 13.52 0.24
N HIS A 170 3.60 14.62 0.63
CA HIS A 170 3.03 15.60 -0.30
C HIS A 170 3.82 16.92 -0.40
N LEU A 171 4.95 17.04 0.28
CA LEU A 171 5.70 18.30 0.39
C LEU A 171 7.05 18.29 -0.33
N GLY A 172 7.62 17.12 -0.58
CA GLY A 172 8.92 17.02 -1.24
C GLY A 172 9.67 15.72 -0.94
N LEU A 173 10.97 15.70 -1.30
CA LEU A 173 11.79 14.53 -1.01
C LEU A 173 12.14 14.48 0.49
N PRO A 174 11.97 13.32 1.14
CA PRO A 174 12.29 13.16 2.55
C PRO A 174 13.82 13.15 2.78
N ASP A 175 14.24 13.72 3.89
CA ASP A 175 15.60 13.55 4.40
C ASP A 175 15.70 12.31 5.31
N LYS A 176 16.89 12.08 5.89
CA LYS A 176 17.14 10.92 6.76
C LYS A 176 16.26 10.91 8.02
N THR A 177 15.94 12.07 8.56
CA THR A 177 15.09 12.20 9.75
C THR A 177 13.64 11.88 9.39
N ASP A 178 13.13 12.43 8.29
CA ASP A 178 11.79 12.14 7.80
C ASP A 178 11.59 10.63 7.55
N VAL A 179 12.60 9.96 6.98
CA VAL A 179 12.58 8.51 6.75
C VAL A 179 12.54 7.76 8.08
N LYS A 180 13.36 8.15 9.05
CA LYS A 180 13.34 7.54 10.38
C LYS A 180 11.98 7.68 11.04
N ASP A 181 11.40 8.88 11.03
CA ASP A 181 10.09 9.15 11.64
C ASP A 181 8.98 8.32 10.98
N GLY A 182 9.00 8.20 9.65
CA GLY A 182 8.09 7.34 8.92
C GLY A 182 8.22 5.87 9.31
N ILE A 183 9.44 5.33 9.37
CA ILE A 183 9.69 3.93 9.73
C ILE A 183 9.25 3.64 11.16
N ILE A 184 9.58 4.50 12.13
CA ILE A 184 9.17 4.31 13.52
C ILE A 184 7.64 4.33 13.63
N THR A 185 6.99 5.28 12.98
CA THR A 185 5.53 5.38 12.95
C THR A 185 4.90 4.10 12.41
N TYR A 186 5.45 3.53 11.34
CA TYR A 186 4.92 2.30 10.74
C TYR A 186 5.23 1.04 11.55
N LYS A 187 6.33 0.99 12.29
CA LYS A 187 6.55 -0.05 13.30
C LYS A 187 5.48 -0.03 14.38
N ILE A 188 5.05 1.18 14.81
CA ILE A 188 3.98 1.35 15.78
C ILE A 188 2.64 0.86 15.19
N ALA A 189 2.32 1.27 13.95
CA ALA A 189 1.09 0.84 13.27
C ALA A 189 1.03 -0.68 13.09
N ALA A 190 2.12 -1.30 12.62
CA ALA A 190 2.20 -2.75 12.44
C ALA A 190 2.07 -3.50 13.77
N HIS A 191 2.71 -3.01 14.84
CA HIS A 191 2.59 -3.60 16.17
C HIS A 191 1.16 -3.52 16.71
N ALA A 192 0.48 -2.38 16.52
CA ALA A 192 -0.93 -2.23 16.88
C ALA A 192 -1.82 -3.22 16.11
N ALA A 193 -1.55 -3.44 14.83
CA ALA A 193 -2.25 -4.44 14.02
C ALA A 193 -1.99 -5.87 14.52
N ASP A 194 -0.75 -6.19 14.91
CA ASP A 194 -0.41 -7.51 15.46
C ASP A 194 -1.11 -7.79 16.79
N LEU A 195 -1.22 -6.78 17.66
CA LEU A 195 -2.02 -6.88 18.89
C LEU A 195 -3.50 -7.13 18.57
N ALA A 196 -4.07 -6.40 17.60
CA ALA A 196 -5.47 -6.55 17.20
C ALA A 196 -5.76 -7.95 16.61
N LYS A 197 -4.82 -8.50 15.83
CA LYS A 197 -4.91 -9.88 15.30
C LYS A 197 -4.68 -10.97 16.36
N GLY A 198 -4.21 -10.63 17.54
CA GLY A 198 -3.86 -11.61 18.55
C GLY A 198 -2.61 -12.43 18.20
N VAL A 199 -1.65 -11.85 17.48
CA VAL A 199 -0.40 -12.52 17.11
C VAL A 199 0.33 -13.00 18.37
N ALA A 200 0.71 -14.27 18.40
CA ALA A 200 1.34 -14.88 19.56
C ALA A 200 2.63 -14.13 19.94
N GLY A 201 2.70 -13.69 21.20
CA GLY A 201 3.84 -12.95 21.72
C GLY A 201 3.84 -11.44 21.50
N ALA A 202 2.95 -10.87 20.68
CA ALA A 202 2.89 -9.42 20.44
C ALA A 202 2.77 -8.62 21.75
N GLN A 203 1.91 -9.08 22.68
CA GLN A 203 1.69 -8.41 23.97
C GLN A 203 2.91 -8.40 24.93
N ILE A 204 3.91 -9.27 24.71
CA ILE A 204 5.08 -9.40 25.61
C ILE A 204 5.83 -8.07 25.71
N ARG A 205 6.03 -7.37 24.58
CA ARG A 205 6.74 -6.10 24.52
C ARG A 205 6.00 -5.00 25.29
N ASP A 206 4.67 -4.92 25.12
CA ASP A 206 3.82 -3.96 25.84
C ASP A 206 3.81 -4.22 27.34
N ASN A 207 3.76 -5.47 27.75
CA ASN A 207 3.81 -5.84 29.17
C ASN A 207 5.17 -5.45 29.79
N ALA A 208 6.27 -5.71 29.10
CA ALA A 208 7.62 -5.32 29.55
C ALA A 208 7.74 -3.78 29.64
N MET A 209 7.26 -3.04 28.63
CA MET A 209 7.23 -1.58 28.63
C MET A 209 6.39 -1.05 29.78
N SER A 210 5.19 -1.58 30.00
CA SER A 210 4.29 -1.14 31.06
C SER A 210 4.89 -1.38 32.46
N LYS A 211 5.56 -2.53 32.63
CA LYS A 211 6.27 -2.83 33.89
C LYS A 211 7.44 -1.88 34.10
N ALA A 212 8.26 -1.65 33.10
CA ALA A 212 9.37 -0.69 33.19
C ALA A 212 8.88 0.74 33.49
N ARG A 213 7.75 1.14 32.92
CA ARG A 213 7.08 2.42 33.18
C ARG A 213 6.58 2.51 34.64
N PHE A 214 5.93 1.51 35.13
CA PHE A 214 5.42 1.46 36.50
C PHE A 214 6.55 1.50 37.55
N GLU A 215 7.68 0.85 37.25
CA GLU A 215 8.86 0.78 38.10
C GLU A 215 9.83 1.97 37.90
N PHE A 216 9.50 2.94 37.06
CA PHE A 216 10.34 4.12 36.70
C PHE A 216 11.72 3.74 36.15
N ARG A 217 11.83 2.60 35.48
CA ARG A 217 13.09 2.14 34.84
C ARG A 217 13.22 2.78 33.45
N TRP A 218 13.67 4.04 33.43
CA TRP A 218 13.72 4.86 32.21
C TRP A 218 14.60 4.28 31.12
N VAL A 219 15.78 3.77 31.47
CA VAL A 219 16.71 3.15 30.51
C VAL A 219 16.06 1.95 29.82
N ASP A 220 15.38 1.11 30.60
CA ASP A 220 14.67 -0.04 30.04
C ASP A 220 13.53 0.38 29.11
N GLN A 221 12.81 1.47 29.43
CA GLN A 221 11.76 2.00 28.54
C GLN A 221 12.33 2.42 27.19
N PHE A 222 13.47 3.12 27.18
CA PHE A 222 14.12 3.51 25.91
C PHE A 222 14.59 2.27 25.14
N ASN A 223 15.23 1.31 25.80
CA ASN A 223 15.71 0.09 25.15
C ASN A 223 14.59 -0.81 24.59
N ILE A 224 13.39 -0.79 25.20
CA ILE A 224 12.22 -1.54 24.73
C ILE A 224 11.51 -0.76 23.59
N GLY A 225 11.66 0.55 23.51
CA GLY A 225 11.02 1.42 22.51
C GLY A 225 11.38 1.06 21.08
N PHE A 226 10.57 1.53 20.12
CA PHE A 226 10.88 1.39 18.69
C PHE A 226 11.97 2.35 18.20
N ASP A 227 12.22 3.40 18.97
CA ASP A 227 13.30 4.38 18.77
C ASP A 227 14.13 4.44 20.06
N PRO A 228 15.14 3.56 20.23
CA PRO A 228 15.98 3.49 21.41
C PRO A 228 17.00 4.64 21.49
#